data_413513c85d7927409ee21a0b5dedd383
#
_entry.id   413513c85d7927409ee21a0b5dedd383
#
_cell.length_a   1.000
_cell.length_b   1.000
_cell.length_c   1.000
_cell.angle_alpha   90.00
_cell.angle_beta   90.00
_cell.angle_gamma   90.00
#
_symmetry.space_group_name_H-M   'P 1'
#
loop_
_entity.id
_entity.type
_entity.pdbx_description
1 polymer ?
#
loop_
_entity_poly.entity_id
_entity_poly.type
_entity_poly.pdbx_seq_one_letter_code
_entity_poly.pdbx_strand_id
1 'polypeptide(L)'
;MRELWADKAKFIGIILMLLGHNSLANDSIFDFIYSFHMPLFFVLSGCFASEKLISFKQYLKKNAMQLLIPYLCFYILTLPLSYYGLYLKGDAGYNGLADFILKPILGIFTIESTQYSFNANYALWFFVTLFVVKLIFYIPLKFKCSWKSLLYTSIGCTSLLLFISFIDIYIYGRFDRALMAFPLFAIGFILRKKSTWIYSILKLPNPAKITFGLISYIVVYAGAMYNGHVSFGGVHFGNSLLLTYTIALIGTFGTICIADNLPNVKHILTIGGVVQ
;
A
#
# COMPACT_ATOMS: atom_id res chain seq x y z
N MET A 1 -11.00 7.84 19.11
CA MET A 1 -9.95 7.22 19.97
C MET A 1 -8.88 6.62 19.07
N ARG A 2 -7.62 6.86 19.38
CA ARG A 2 -6.48 6.28 18.65
C ARG A 2 -6.36 4.79 18.99
N GLU A 3 -6.25 3.94 17.97
CA GLU A 3 -6.20 2.48 18.14
C GLU A 3 -4.74 2.02 18.11
N LEU A 4 -4.19 1.74 19.28
CA LEU A 4 -2.76 1.44 19.45
C LEU A 4 -2.27 0.23 18.64
N TRP A 5 -3.09 -0.79 18.50
CA TRP A 5 -2.75 -1.97 17.68
C TRP A 5 -2.47 -1.59 16.22
N ALA A 6 -3.24 -0.63 15.67
CA ALA A 6 -3.06 -0.21 14.29
C ALA A 6 -1.77 0.59 14.09
N ASP A 7 -1.39 1.44 15.04
CA ASP A 7 -0.13 2.17 14.97
C ASP A 7 1.08 1.22 15.08
N LYS A 8 0.97 0.20 15.94
CA LYS A 8 1.99 -0.84 16.05
C LYS A 8 2.09 -1.70 14.77
N ALA A 9 0.94 -2.05 14.15
CA ALA A 9 0.93 -2.77 12.89
C ALA A 9 1.57 -1.96 11.76
N LYS A 10 1.31 -0.65 11.68
CA LYS A 10 1.98 0.25 10.73
C LYS A 10 3.48 0.32 10.99
N PHE A 11 3.89 0.38 12.25
CA PHE A 11 5.32 0.37 12.62
C PHE A 11 6.01 -0.89 12.07
N ILE A 12 5.42 -2.09 12.30
CA ILE A 12 5.95 -3.34 11.71
C ILE A 12 6.02 -3.22 10.18
N GLY A 13 4.95 -2.73 9.54
CA GLY A 13 4.91 -2.53 8.09
C GLY A 13 6.02 -1.62 7.57
N ILE A 14 6.36 -0.53 8.30
CA ILE A 14 7.48 0.38 7.97
C ILE A 14 8.81 -0.36 8.09
N ILE A 15 9.03 -1.13 9.17
CA ILE A 15 10.25 -1.92 9.32
C ILE A 15 10.40 -2.93 8.19
N LEU A 16 9.33 -3.65 7.83
CA LEU A 16 9.34 -4.58 6.70
C LEU A 16 9.63 -3.87 5.38
N MET A 17 9.07 -2.69 5.17
CA MET A 17 9.36 -1.86 3.99
C MET A 17 10.86 -1.50 3.92
N LEU A 18 11.46 -1.06 5.01
CA LEU A 18 12.89 -0.73 5.07
C LEU A 18 13.76 -1.96 4.79
N LEU A 19 13.41 -3.11 5.36
CA LEU A 19 14.10 -4.38 5.12
C LEU A 19 13.96 -4.83 3.66
N GLY A 20 12.77 -4.72 3.07
CA GLY A 20 12.52 -5.07 1.68
C GLY A 20 13.23 -4.18 0.66
N HIS A 21 13.61 -2.96 1.03
CA HIS A 21 14.41 -2.06 0.19
C HIS A 21 15.91 -2.16 0.45
N ASN A 22 16.36 -3.05 1.34
CA ASN A 22 17.77 -3.27 1.63
C ASN A 22 18.34 -4.28 0.61
N SER A 23 19.47 -3.93 -0.01
CA SER A 23 20.21 -4.79 -0.95
C SER A 23 20.75 -6.09 -0.35
N LEU A 24 20.70 -6.24 0.98
CA LEU A 24 21.10 -7.47 1.69
C LEU A 24 19.95 -8.50 1.77
N ALA A 25 18.71 -8.13 1.45
CA ALA A 25 17.59 -9.08 1.41
C ALA A 25 17.78 -10.00 0.19
N ASN A 26 17.76 -11.32 0.43
CA ASN A 26 17.72 -12.29 -0.65
C ASN A 26 16.31 -12.34 -1.28
N ASP A 27 16.20 -12.92 -2.47
CA ASP A 27 14.96 -12.97 -3.24
C ASP A 27 13.79 -13.55 -2.43
N SER A 28 14.03 -14.59 -1.62
CA SER A 28 13.01 -15.23 -0.80
C SER A 28 12.47 -14.32 0.31
N ILE A 29 13.33 -13.53 0.96
CA ILE A 29 12.92 -12.55 1.97
C ILE A 29 12.19 -11.39 1.28
N PHE A 30 12.65 -10.98 0.12
CA PHE A 30 12.01 -9.96 -0.69
C PHE A 30 10.59 -10.39 -1.04
N ASP A 31 10.40 -11.57 -1.66
CA ASP A 31 9.08 -12.07 -2.06
C ASP A 31 8.15 -12.26 -0.85
N PHE A 32 8.65 -12.74 0.28
CA PHE A 32 7.90 -12.80 1.53
C PHE A 32 7.38 -11.43 1.96
N ILE A 33 8.26 -10.42 2.05
CA ILE A 33 7.88 -9.08 2.50
C ILE A 33 6.90 -8.44 1.51
N TYR A 34 7.19 -8.50 0.22
CA TYR A 34 6.40 -7.83 -0.82
C TYR A 34 5.01 -8.43 -1.00
N SER A 35 4.81 -9.70 -0.59
CA SER A 35 3.52 -10.36 -0.68
C SER A 35 2.45 -9.76 0.25
N PHE A 36 2.82 -9.06 1.35
CA PHE A 36 1.81 -8.56 2.31
C PHE A 36 2.09 -7.19 2.95
N HIS A 37 3.32 -6.63 2.92
CA HIS A 37 3.59 -5.37 3.64
C HIS A 37 2.82 -4.18 3.07
N MET A 38 2.70 -4.04 1.74
CA MET A 38 1.86 -3.00 1.12
C MET A 38 0.36 -3.28 1.27
N PRO A 39 -0.14 -4.51 1.05
CA PRO A 39 -1.48 -4.93 1.43
C PRO A 39 -1.90 -4.53 2.84
N LEU A 40 -1.03 -4.70 3.84
CA LEU A 40 -1.27 -4.29 5.21
C LEU A 40 -1.70 -2.81 5.30
N PHE A 41 -0.99 -1.91 4.61
CA PHE A 41 -1.34 -0.49 4.62
C PHE A 41 -2.67 -0.19 3.93
N PHE A 42 -3.02 -0.91 2.85
CA PHE A 42 -4.32 -0.74 2.19
C PHE A 42 -5.46 -1.25 3.07
N VAL A 43 -5.32 -2.41 3.71
CA VAL A 43 -6.30 -2.95 4.67
C VAL A 43 -6.48 -2.00 5.85
N LEU A 44 -5.39 -1.54 6.47
CA LEU A 44 -5.46 -0.57 7.58
C LEU A 44 -6.11 0.74 7.14
N SER A 45 -5.79 1.26 5.95
CA SER A 45 -6.42 2.47 5.42
C SER A 45 -7.93 2.30 5.23
N GLY A 46 -8.37 1.12 4.80
CA GLY A 46 -9.77 0.74 4.73
C GLY A 46 -10.44 0.69 6.10
N CYS A 47 -9.78 0.08 7.09
CA CYS A 47 -10.28 0.04 8.47
C CYS A 47 -10.61 1.44 9.01
N PHE A 48 -9.82 2.44 8.68
CA PHE A 48 -9.99 3.82 9.18
C PHE A 48 -10.71 4.75 8.21
N ALA A 49 -11.25 4.23 7.10
CA ALA A 49 -12.03 5.04 6.17
C ALA A 49 -13.34 5.53 6.79
N SER A 50 -13.74 6.74 6.43
CA SER A 50 -14.97 7.37 6.92
C SER A 50 -16.16 6.95 6.06
N GLU A 51 -17.28 6.62 6.73
CA GLU A 51 -18.58 6.36 6.07
C GLU A 51 -19.34 7.64 5.71
N LYS A 52 -18.88 8.81 6.17
CA LYS A 52 -19.58 10.07 5.97
C LYS A 52 -19.53 10.48 4.50
N LEU A 53 -20.71 10.49 3.86
CA LEU A 53 -20.85 11.04 2.52
C LEU A 53 -20.82 12.57 2.60
N ILE A 54 -19.92 13.16 1.86
CA ILE A 54 -19.79 14.60 1.65
C ILE A 54 -19.80 14.88 0.14
N SER A 55 -19.91 16.14 -0.28
CA SER A 55 -19.84 16.44 -1.71
C SER A 55 -18.51 15.96 -2.35
N PHE A 56 -18.56 15.56 -3.60
CA PHE A 56 -17.35 15.05 -4.29
C PHE A 56 -16.19 16.06 -4.26
N LYS A 57 -16.49 17.36 -4.42
CA LYS A 57 -15.46 18.41 -4.35
C LYS A 57 -14.79 18.48 -2.99
N GLN A 58 -15.56 18.36 -1.91
CA GLN A 58 -15.03 18.33 -0.53
C GLN A 58 -14.23 17.06 -0.29
N TYR A 59 -14.74 15.91 -0.77
CA TYR A 59 -14.06 14.61 -0.65
C TYR A 59 -12.73 14.60 -1.39
N LEU A 60 -12.71 15.08 -2.62
CA LEU A 60 -11.51 15.24 -3.45
C LEU A 60 -10.48 16.14 -2.75
N LYS A 61 -10.89 17.35 -2.35
CA LYS A 61 -10.00 18.31 -1.66
C LYS A 61 -9.40 17.72 -0.41
N LYS A 62 -10.24 17.09 0.44
CA LYS A 62 -9.78 16.48 1.68
C LYS A 62 -8.71 15.41 1.44
N ASN A 63 -8.95 14.46 0.53
CA ASN A 63 -8.02 13.38 0.25
C ASN A 63 -6.76 13.88 -0.48
N ALA A 64 -6.88 14.86 -1.38
CA ALA A 64 -5.73 15.50 -2.02
C ALA A 64 -4.82 16.18 -0.99
N MET A 65 -5.37 16.95 -0.05
CA MET A 65 -4.61 17.60 1.02
C MET A 65 -3.91 16.57 1.93
N GLN A 66 -4.53 15.44 2.20
CA GLN A 66 -3.97 14.42 3.08
C GLN A 66 -2.92 13.53 2.42
N LEU A 67 -2.96 13.34 1.10
CA LEU A 67 -2.12 12.39 0.39
C LEU A 67 -1.21 13.04 -0.65
N LEU A 68 -1.72 13.95 -1.47
CA LEU A 68 -0.93 14.54 -2.55
C LEU A 68 0.00 15.64 -2.04
N ILE A 69 -0.37 16.39 -0.98
CA ILE A 69 0.56 17.38 -0.41
C ILE A 69 1.77 16.69 0.23
N PRO A 70 1.61 15.71 1.14
CA PRO A 70 2.77 14.96 1.64
C PRO A 70 3.58 14.30 0.52
N TYR A 71 2.91 13.74 -0.50
CA TYR A 71 3.60 13.21 -1.69
C TYR A 71 4.53 14.24 -2.32
N LEU A 72 4.02 15.44 -2.63
CA LEU A 72 4.81 16.52 -3.24
C LEU A 72 5.93 17.00 -2.32
N CYS A 73 5.65 17.19 -1.04
CA CYS A 73 6.67 17.60 -0.07
C CYS A 73 7.82 16.58 0.01
N PHE A 74 7.51 15.29 0.14
CA PHE A 74 8.53 14.25 0.18
C PHE A 74 9.25 14.09 -1.16
N TYR A 75 8.54 14.25 -2.28
CA TYR A 75 9.15 14.22 -3.60
C TYR A 75 10.22 15.30 -3.75
N ILE A 76 9.87 16.54 -3.43
CA ILE A 76 10.81 17.68 -3.49
C ILE A 76 11.97 17.48 -2.50
N LEU A 77 11.68 17.02 -1.29
CA LEU A 77 12.70 16.79 -0.26
C LEU A 77 13.72 15.71 -0.65
N THR A 78 13.29 14.69 -1.38
CA THR A 78 14.17 13.58 -1.80
C THR A 78 14.90 13.84 -3.11
N LEU A 79 14.51 14.85 -3.89
CA LEU A 79 15.17 15.20 -5.15
C LEU A 79 16.68 15.39 -5.04
N PRO A 80 17.22 16.18 -4.08
CA PRO A 80 18.68 16.37 -3.97
C PRO A 80 19.44 15.07 -3.73
N LEU A 81 18.89 14.19 -2.88
CA LEU A 81 19.50 12.88 -2.58
C LEU A 81 19.51 11.97 -3.82
N SER A 82 18.45 12.02 -4.60
CA SER A 82 18.32 11.23 -5.82
C SER A 82 19.29 11.71 -6.89
N TYR A 83 19.47 13.00 -7.05
CA TYR A 83 20.50 13.58 -7.93
C TYR A 83 21.92 13.22 -7.50
N TYR A 84 22.19 13.31 -6.19
CA TYR A 84 23.48 12.90 -5.64
C TYR A 84 23.76 11.42 -5.89
N GLY A 85 22.76 10.56 -5.75
CA GLY A 85 22.85 9.13 -6.06
C GLY A 85 23.15 8.85 -7.54
N LEU A 86 22.57 9.60 -8.47
CA LEU A 86 22.88 9.52 -9.89
C LEU A 86 24.31 9.98 -10.20
N TYR A 87 24.73 11.10 -9.60
CA TYR A 87 26.09 11.61 -9.74
C TYR A 87 27.15 10.57 -9.30
N LEU A 88 26.92 9.91 -8.15
CA LEU A 88 27.82 8.86 -7.65
C LEU A 88 27.91 7.63 -8.56
N LYS A 89 26.83 7.33 -9.31
CA LYS A 89 26.80 6.22 -10.28
C LYS A 89 27.43 6.56 -11.63
N GLY A 90 27.91 7.79 -11.79
CA GLY A 90 28.41 8.27 -13.08
C GLY A 90 27.34 8.38 -14.17
N ASP A 91 26.08 8.26 -13.78
CA ASP A 91 24.94 8.33 -14.68
C ASP A 91 24.44 9.78 -14.76
N ALA A 92 25.26 10.62 -15.36
CA ALA A 92 24.89 12.00 -15.69
C ALA A 92 23.96 12.05 -16.93
N GLY A 93 23.01 11.12 -17.04
CA GLY A 93 22.08 10.98 -18.16
C GLY A 93 21.14 12.18 -18.43
N TYR A 94 21.57 13.37 -18.04
CA TYR A 94 20.92 14.64 -18.35
C TYR A 94 21.66 15.35 -19.49
N ASN A 95 21.04 15.33 -20.65
CA ASN A 95 21.52 16.05 -21.82
C ASN A 95 21.22 17.54 -21.76
N GLY A 96 21.47 18.18 -20.61
CA GLY A 96 21.30 19.60 -20.42
C GLY A 96 20.32 20.02 -19.32
N LEU A 97 20.21 21.34 -19.08
CA LEU A 97 19.38 21.94 -18.04
C LEU A 97 17.88 21.60 -18.20
N ALA A 98 17.40 21.46 -19.42
CA ALA A 98 16.02 21.11 -19.71
C ALA A 98 15.67 19.73 -19.16
N ASP A 99 16.52 18.72 -19.40
CA ASP A 99 16.33 17.38 -18.86
C ASP A 99 16.42 17.35 -17.33
N PHE A 100 17.35 18.13 -16.77
CA PHE A 100 17.51 18.25 -15.32
C PHE A 100 16.27 18.82 -14.61
N ILE A 101 15.51 19.72 -15.26
CA ILE A 101 14.31 20.33 -14.71
C ILE A 101 13.04 19.56 -15.13
N LEU A 102 12.91 19.23 -16.42
CA LEU A 102 11.67 18.68 -16.96
C LEU A 102 11.44 17.23 -16.55
N LYS A 103 12.49 16.37 -16.55
CA LYS A 103 12.33 14.95 -16.18
C LYS A 103 11.76 14.75 -14.78
N PRO A 104 12.24 15.44 -13.71
CA PRO A 104 11.63 15.35 -12.39
C PRO A 104 10.20 15.89 -12.34
N ILE A 105 9.90 16.99 -13.04
CA ILE A 105 8.53 17.53 -13.12
C ILE A 105 7.59 16.49 -13.73
N LEU A 106 7.99 15.85 -14.82
CA LEU A 106 7.21 14.76 -15.43
C LEU A 106 7.13 13.56 -14.49
N GLY A 107 8.18 13.25 -13.72
CA GLY A 107 8.21 12.19 -12.73
C GLY A 107 7.15 12.33 -11.64
N ILE A 108 6.74 13.57 -11.30
CA ILE A 108 5.63 13.83 -10.38
C ILE A 108 4.32 13.20 -10.89
N PHE A 109 4.08 13.25 -12.19
CA PHE A 109 2.83 12.79 -12.81
C PHE A 109 2.90 11.34 -13.27
N THR A 110 4.06 10.89 -13.76
CA THR A 110 4.23 9.52 -14.24
C THR A 110 4.41 8.51 -13.10
N ILE A 111 4.93 8.97 -11.95
CA ILE A 111 5.23 8.17 -10.75
C ILE A 111 6.25 7.05 -11.05
N GLU A 112 6.94 7.14 -12.16
CA GLU A 112 7.97 6.20 -12.63
C GLU A 112 9.12 6.95 -13.29
N SER A 113 10.29 6.30 -13.30
CA SER A 113 11.40 6.75 -14.12
C SER A 113 11.32 6.06 -15.49
N THR A 114 11.31 6.88 -16.52
CA THR A 114 11.33 6.46 -17.92
C THR A 114 12.43 7.24 -18.63
N GLN A 115 12.61 7.03 -19.94
CA GLN A 115 13.54 7.87 -20.72
C GLN A 115 13.15 9.36 -20.71
N TYR A 116 11.86 9.69 -20.42
CA TYR A 116 11.33 11.06 -20.41
C TYR A 116 11.06 11.61 -19.02
N SER A 117 11.09 10.79 -17.99
CA SER A 117 10.75 11.18 -16.62
C SER A 117 11.70 10.58 -15.61
N PHE A 118 11.93 11.29 -14.52
CA PHE A 118 12.72 10.85 -13.39
C PHE A 118 11.88 10.85 -12.12
N ASN A 119 11.74 9.71 -11.48
CA ASN A 119 11.09 9.61 -10.19
C ASN A 119 12.11 9.68 -9.06
N ALA A 120 12.05 10.73 -8.26
CA ALA A 120 12.97 10.96 -7.15
C ALA A 120 12.86 9.90 -6.04
N ASN A 121 11.70 9.29 -5.86
CA ASN A 121 11.47 8.32 -4.80
C ASN A 121 10.34 7.36 -5.14
N TYR A 122 10.69 6.14 -5.49
CA TYR A 122 9.73 5.10 -5.85
C TYR A 122 8.75 4.75 -4.73
N ALA A 123 9.15 4.84 -3.45
CA ALA A 123 8.25 4.50 -2.34
C ALA A 123 7.01 5.41 -2.26
N LEU A 124 7.07 6.60 -2.86
CA LEU A 124 5.98 7.57 -2.85
C LEU A 124 4.77 7.17 -3.71
N TRP A 125 4.91 6.14 -4.58
CA TRP A 125 3.78 5.63 -5.38
C TRP A 125 2.56 5.27 -4.53
N PHE A 126 2.78 4.85 -3.29
CA PHE A 126 1.72 4.47 -2.35
C PHE A 126 0.73 5.62 -2.09
N PHE A 127 1.21 6.85 -1.93
CA PHE A 127 0.35 8.01 -1.66
C PHE A 127 -0.64 8.25 -2.80
N VAL A 128 -0.16 8.22 -4.03
CA VAL A 128 -1.00 8.44 -5.21
C VAL A 128 -1.94 7.27 -5.43
N THR A 129 -1.47 6.04 -5.27
CA THR A 129 -2.32 4.85 -5.34
C THR A 129 -3.43 4.90 -4.30
N LEU A 130 -3.10 5.22 -3.04
CA LEU A 130 -4.11 5.33 -1.98
C LEU A 130 -5.10 6.47 -2.24
N PHE A 131 -4.65 7.58 -2.83
CA PHE A 131 -5.52 8.66 -3.27
C PHE A 131 -6.55 8.15 -4.29
N VAL A 132 -6.11 7.43 -5.32
CA VAL A 132 -7.02 6.86 -6.34
C VAL A 132 -7.95 5.80 -5.73
N VAL A 133 -7.45 4.93 -4.86
CA VAL A 133 -8.27 3.97 -4.09
C VAL A 133 -9.40 4.68 -3.34
N LYS A 134 -9.10 5.80 -2.67
CA LYS A 134 -10.12 6.59 -1.99
C LYS A 134 -11.10 7.24 -2.98
N LEU A 135 -10.66 7.68 -4.16
CA LEU A 135 -11.59 8.17 -5.19
C LEU A 135 -12.54 7.06 -5.66
N ILE A 136 -12.03 5.84 -5.90
CA ILE A 136 -12.88 4.68 -6.23
C ILE A 136 -13.86 4.39 -5.08
N PHE A 137 -13.42 4.50 -3.83
CA PHE A 137 -14.27 4.29 -2.65
C PHE A 137 -15.42 5.29 -2.54
N TYR A 138 -15.36 6.44 -3.22
CA TYR A 138 -16.49 7.35 -3.31
C TYR A 138 -17.73 6.71 -3.98
N ILE A 139 -17.54 5.72 -4.83
CA ILE A 139 -18.64 4.98 -5.48
C ILE A 139 -19.50 4.25 -4.43
N PRO A 140 -18.94 3.31 -3.64
CA PRO A 140 -19.75 2.65 -2.60
C PRO A 140 -20.25 3.60 -1.51
N LEU A 141 -19.59 4.76 -1.26
CA LEU A 141 -20.12 5.77 -0.34
C LEU A 141 -21.49 6.29 -0.76
N LYS A 142 -21.75 6.49 -2.05
CA LYS A 142 -23.07 6.88 -2.58
C LYS A 142 -24.14 5.83 -2.30
N PHE A 143 -23.76 4.57 -2.13
CA PHE A 143 -24.64 3.45 -1.82
C PHE A 143 -24.55 3.02 -0.34
N LYS A 144 -24.27 3.99 0.56
CA LYS A 144 -24.17 3.82 2.02
C LYS A 144 -23.16 2.72 2.44
N CYS A 145 -22.13 2.50 1.64
CA CYS A 145 -21.11 1.46 1.84
C CYS A 145 -21.73 0.09 2.17
N SER A 146 -22.82 -0.29 1.45
CA SER A 146 -23.38 -1.62 1.62
C SER A 146 -22.37 -2.68 1.22
N TRP A 147 -22.45 -3.88 1.83
CA TRP A 147 -21.53 -4.96 1.47
C TRP A 147 -21.59 -5.32 -0.02
N LYS A 148 -22.79 -5.21 -0.64
CA LYS A 148 -23.00 -5.44 -2.07
C LYS A 148 -22.26 -4.38 -2.92
N SER A 149 -22.37 -3.10 -2.55
CA SER A 149 -21.68 -2.03 -3.30
C SER A 149 -20.16 -2.16 -3.23
N LEU A 150 -19.62 -2.55 -2.07
CA LEU A 150 -18.19 -2.81 -1.90
C LEU A 150 -17.74 -4.02 -2.73
N LEU A 151 -18.53 -5.10 -2.71
CA LEU A 151 -18.25 -6.31 -3.47
C LEU A 151 -18.27 -6.02 -4.98
N TYR A 152 -19.33 -5.39 -5.51
CA TYR A 152 -19.43 -5.09 -6.94
C TYR A 152 -18.33 -4.13 -7.40
N THR A 153 -17.98 -3.13 -6.60
CA THR A 153 -16.86 -2.24 -6.92
C THR A 153 -15.53 -3.01 -6.93
N SER A 154 -15.32 -3.93 -5.97
CA SER A 154 -14.12 -4.79 -5.93
C SER A 154 -14.04 -5.71 -7.13
N ILE A 155 -15.15 -6.37 -7.51
CA ILE A 155 -15.22 -7.22 -8.71
C ILE A 155 -14.93 -6.38 -9.95
N GLY A 156 -15.53 -5.20 -10.09
CA GLY A 156 -15.28 -4.29 -11.21
C GLY A 156 -13.82 -3.87 -11.31
N CYS A 157 -13.18 -3.50 -10.20
CA CYS A 157 -11.76 -3.18 -10.16
C CYS A 157 -10.89 -4.39 -10.59
N THR A 158 -11.17 -5.56 -10.02
CA THR A 158 -10.41 -6.79 -10.33
C THR A 158 -10.59 -7.20 -11.79
N SER A 159 -11.82 -7.16 -12.33
CA SER A 159 -12.09 -7.49 -13.73
C SER A 159 -11.41 -6.52 -14.68
N LEU A 160 -11.43 -5.22 -14.37
CA LEU A 160 -10.73 -4.21 -15.17
C LEU A 160 -9.21 -4.39 -15.11
N LEU A 161 -8.66 -4.71 -13.94
CA LEU A 161 -7.23 -5.01 -13.78
C LEU A 161 -6.82 -6.21 -14.64
N LEU A 162 -7.58 -7.32 -14.59
CA LEU A 162 -7.30 -8.51 -15.37
C LEU A 162 -7.43 -8.24 -16.88
N PHE A 163 -8.42 -7.45 -17.29
CA PHE A 163 -8.58 -7.03 -18.68
C PHE A 163 -7.39 -6.22 -19.17
N ILE A 164 -6.94 -5.21 -18.39
CA ILE A 164 -5.76 -4.39 -18.72
C ILE A 164 -4.52 -5.26 -18.83
N SER A 165 -4.32 -6.18 -17.87
CA SER A 165 -3.21 -7.13 -17.88
C SER A 165 -3.25 -8.08 -19.09
N PHE A 166 -4.44 -8.51 -19.50
CA PHE A 166 -4.61 -9.40 -20.65
C PHE A 166 -4.26 -8.73 -21.99
N ILE A 167 -4.59 -7.44 -22.15
CA ILE A 167 -4.30 -6.69 -23.38
C ILE A 167 -2.93 -5.98 -23.33
N ASP A 168 -2.18 -6.18 -22.26
CA ASP A 168 -0.83 -5.62 -22.02
C ASP A 168 -0.73 -4.11 -22.27
N ILE A 169 -1.74 -3.35 -21.82
CA ILE A 169 -1.74 -1.89 -21.93
C ILE A 169 -1.02 -1.28 -20.74
N TYR A 170 0.02 -0.49 -21.03
CA TYR A 170 0.69 0.35 -20.04
C TYR A 170 -0.15 1.59 -19.72
N ILE A 171 -0.50 1.77 -18.45
CA ILE A 171 -1.25 2.93 -17.96
C ILE A 171 -0.30 3.96 -17.36
N TYR A 172 -0.18 5.10 -17.99
CA TYR A 172 0.60 6.22 -17.46
C TYR A 172 0.08 6.63 -16.07
N GLY A 173 1.02 6.91 -15.15
CA GLY A 173 0.69 7.21 -13.75
C GLY A 173 0.27 5.98 -12.93
N ARG A 174 0.27 4.80 -13.54
CA ARG A 174 0.04 3.50 -12.89
C ARG A 174 -1.19 3.49 -11.98
N PHE A 175 -2.32 4.05 -12.47
CA PHE A 175 -3.60 4.00 -11.75
C PHE A 175 -4.16 2.57 -11.61
N ASP A 176 -3.67 1.62 -12.42
CA ASP A 176 -3.89 0.18 -12.32
C ASP A 176 -3.51 -0.38 -10.94
N ARG A 177 -2.51 0.20 -10.27
CA ARG A 177 -2.16 -0.13 -8.87
C ARG A 177 -3.36 0.00 -7.93
N ALA A 178 -4.18 1.01 -8.14
CA ALA A 178 -5.36 1.24 -7.31
C ALA A 178 -6.45 0.19 -7.53
N LEU A 179 -6.56 -0.35 -8.75
CA LEU A 179 -7.47 -1.45 -9.05
C LEU A 179 -7.08 -2.72 -8.28
N MET A 180 -5.77 -3.01 -8.20
CA MET A 180 -5.22 -4.12 -7.43
C MET A 180 -5.38 -3.92 -5.92
N ALA A 181 -5.26 -2.68 -5.43
CA ALA A 181 -5.29 -2.36 -4.01
C ALA A 181 -6.72 -2.21 -3.45
N PHE A 182 -7.70 -1.84 -4.27
CA PHE A 182 -9.05 -1.52 -3.81
C PHE A 182 -9.76 -2.68 -3.08
N PRO A 183 -9.70 -3.95 -3.55
CA PRO A 183 -10.32 -5.07 -2.82
C PRO A 183 -9.81 -5.22 -1.39
N LEU A 184 -8.50 -5.03 -1.17
CA LEU A 184 -7.89 -5.09 0.16
C LEU A 184 -8.38 -3.95 1.07
N PHE A 185 -8.47 -2.74 0.52
CA PHE A 185 -9.05 -1.59 1.21
C PHE A 185 -10.52 -1.84 1.58
N ALA A 186 -11.33 -2.38 0.66
CA ALA A 186 -12.74 -2.71 0.90
C ALA A 186 -12.89 -3.78 2.00
N ILE A 187 -12.04 -4.81 2.00
CA ILE A 187 -12.01 -5.83 3.06
C ILE A 187 -11.69 -5.19 4.41
N GLY A 188 -10.67 -4.34 4.49
CA GLY A 188 -10.34 -3.61 5.72
C GLY A 188 -11.53 -2.81 6.26
N PHE A 189 -12.22 -2.09 5.38
CA PHE A 189 -13.42 -1.34 5.75
C PHE A 189 -14.54 -2.26 6.30
N ILE A 190 -14.84 -3.36 5.63
CA ILE A 190 -15.86 -4.33 6.05
C ILE A 190 -15.53 -4.89 7.43
N LEU A 191 -14.30 -5.36 7.60
CA LEU A 191 -13.86 -6.04 8.81
C LEU A 191 -13.92 -5.18 10.07
N ARG A 192 -13.76 -3.87 9.93
CA ARG A 192 -13.83 -2.96 11.08
C ARG A 192 -15.19 -2.29 11.24
N LYS A 193 -15.84 -1.89 10.14
CA LYS A 193 -17.05 -1.08 10.17
C LYS A 193 -18.35 -1.87 10.08
N LYS A 194 -18.31 -3.02 9.40
CA LYS A 194 -19.49 -3.84 9.15
C LYS A 194 -19.47 -5.18 9.90
N SER A 195 -18.37 -5.50 10.57
CA SER A 195 -18.22 -6.71 11.38
C SER A 195 -17.47 -6.41 12.67
N THR A 196 -17.57 -7.32 13.63
CA THR A 196 -16.80 -7.29 14.88
C THR A 196 -15.53 -8.12 14.80
N TRP A 197 -15.19 -8.63 13.63
CA TRP A 197 -14.19 -9.67 13.45
C TRP A 197 -12.79 -9.26 13.92
N ILE A 198 -12.34 -8.05 13.59
CA ILE A 198 -11.05 -7.51 14.09
C ILE A 198 -11.04 -7.49 15.62
N TYR A 199 -12.09 -7.01 16.24
CA TYR A 199 -12.18 -6.94 17.70
C TYR A 199 -12.24 -8.34 18.35
N SER A 200 -12.83 -9.34 17.67
CA SER A 200 -12.83 -10.72 18.14
C SER A 200 -11.41 -11.31 18.14
N ILE A 201 -10.62 -11.04 17.10
CA ILE A 201 -9.20 -11.45 17.05
C ILE A 201 -8.40 -10.77 18.16
N LEU A 202 -8.57 -9.47 18.35
CA LEU A 202 -7.85 -8.71 19.39
C LEU A 202 -8.18 -9.18 20.82
N LYS A 203 -9.35 -9.79 21.04
CA LYS A 203 -9.75 -10.37 22.33
C LYS A 203 -9.14 -11.75 22.61
N LEU A 204 -8.50 -12.39 21.64
CA LEU A 204 -7.82 -13.68 21.87
C LEU A 204 -6.72 -13.52 22.93
N PRO A 205 -6.41 -14.61 23.68
CA PRO A 205 -5.27 -14.63 24.60
C PRO A 205 -3.95 -14.30 23.88
N ASN A 206 -3.06 -13.58 24.54
CA ASN A 206 -1.77 -13.20 23.96
C ASN A 206 -0.97 -14.34 23.34
N PRO A 207 -0.83 -15.52 24.00
CA PRO A 207 -0.15 -16.66 23.39
C PRO A 207 -0.81 -17.11 22.09
N ALA A 208 -2.14 -17.16 22.03
CA ALA A 208 -2.87 -17.55 20.81
C ALA A 208 -2.64 -16.56 19.66
N LYS A 209 -2.62 -15.24 19.93
CA LYS A 209 -2.31 -14.20 18.93
C LYS A 209 -0.88 -14.35 18.40
N ILE A 210 0.09 -14.57 19.28
CA ILE A 210 1.50 -14.76 18.89
C ILE A 210 1.64 -16.02 18.04
N THR A 211 1.09 -17.14 18.49
CA THR A 211 1.11 -18.42 17.74
C THR A 211 0.47 -18.26 16.37
N PHE A 212 -0.72 -17.64 16.31
CA PHE A 212 -1.39 -17.36 15.03
C PHE A 212 -0.53 -16.48 14.12
N GLY A 213 0.10 -15.43 14.66
CA GLY A 213 0.97 -14.55 13.90
C GLY A 213 2.19 -15.26 13.31
N LEU A 214 2.85 -16.11 14.11
CA LEU A 214 4.01 -16.88 13.65
C LEU A 214 3.62 -17.92 12.59
N ILE A 215 2.53 -18.66 12.81
CA ILE A 215 2.00 -19.60 11.80
C ILE A 215 1.62 -18.85 10.52
N SER A 216 0.99 -17.69 10.63
CA SER A 216 0.65 -16.86 9.47
C SER A 216 1.89 -16.50 8.66
N TYR A 217 3.00 -16.14 9.28
CA TYR A 217 4.24 -15.80 8.57
C TYR A 217 4.87 -17.01 7.89
N ILE A 218 4.79 -18.20 8.50
CA ILE A 218 5.24 -19.44 7.85
C ILE A 218 4.39 -19.74 6.60
N VAL A 219 3.07 -19.62 6.72
CA VAL A 219 2.14 -19.81 5.58
C VAL A 219 2.37 -18.77 4.48
N VAL A 220 2.59 -17.50 4.86
CA VAL A 220 2.90 -16.43 3.90
C VAL A 220 4.21 -16.71 3.18
N TYR A 221 5.25 -17.17 3.90
CA TYR A 221 6.54 -17.50 3.29
C TYR A 221 6.39 -18.64 2.27
N ALA A 222 5.76 -19.74 2.67
CA ALA A 222 5.52 -20.87 1.77
C ALA A 222 4.65 -20.47 0.56
N GLY A 223 3.60 -19.68 0.81
CA GLY A 223 2.72 -19.17 -0.23
C GLY A 223 3.42 -18.21 -1.20
N ALA A 224 4.30 -17.34 -0.71
CA ALA A 224 5.09 -16.43 -1.54
C ALA A 224 6.05 -17.21 -2.45
N MET A 225 6.73 -18.21 -1.92
CA MET A 225 7.62 -19.08 -2.72
C MET A 225 6.86 -19.82 -3.84
N TYR A 226 5.62 -20.24 -3.57
CA TYR A 226 4.78 -20.91 -4.57
C TYR A 226 4.18 -19.93 -5.58
N ASN A 227 3.74 -18.76 -5.14
CA ASN A 227 3.10 -17.76 -6.01
C ASN A 227 4.10 -16.98 -6.87
N GLY A 228 5.37 -16.94 -6.47
CA GLY A 228 6.41 -16.17 -7.11
C GLY A 228 6.33 -14.67 -6.79
N HIS A 229 7.07 -13.88 -7.54
CA HIS A 229 7.22 -12.46 -7.30
C HIS A 229 5.89 -11.68 -7.34
N VAL A 230 5.62 -10.94 -6.26
CA VAL A 230 4.46 -10.06 -6.12
C VAL A 230 4.93 -8.62 -5.93
N SER A 231 4.37 -7.68 -6.68
CA SER A 231 4.67 -6.26 -6.53
C SER A 231 3.43 -5.41 -6.79
N PHE A 232 2.89 -4.80 -5.76
CA PHE A 232 1.79 -3.84 -5.91
C PHE A 232 2.24 -2.56 -6.62
N GLY A 233 3.50 -2.17 -6.46
CA GLY A 233 4.11 -1.06 -7.17
C GLY A 233 4.33 -1.32 -8.65
N GLY A 234 4.62 -2.57 -9.03
CA GLY A 234 4.79 -3.02 -10.42
C GLY A 234 3.52 -3.61 -11.05
N VAL A 235 2.45 -3.82 -10.26
CA VAL A 235 1.23 -4.53 -10.68
C VAL A 235 1.53 -5.98 -11.10
N HIS A 236 2.42 -6.63 -10.38
CA HIS A 236 2.72 -8.05 -10.53
C HIS A 236 2.03 -8.84 -9.42
N PHE A 237 1.24 -9.82 -9.77
CA PHE A 237 0.47 -10.64 -8.83
C PHE A 237 0.93 -12.11 -8.79
N GLY A 238 2.16 -12.39 -9.25
CA GLY A 238 2.70 -13.74 -9.29
C GLY A 238 1.88 -14.66 -10.20
N ASN A 239 1.81 -15.95 -9.84
CA ASN A 239 1.09 -16.95 -10.62
C ASN A 239 -0.42 -16.82 -10.49
N SER A 240 -0.94 -16.27 -9.39
CA SER A 240 -2.39 -16.17 -9.14
C SER A 240 -2.76 -14.93 -8.30
N LEU A 241 -3.62 -14.09 -8.85
CA LEU A 241 -4.16 -12.92 -8.13
C LEU A 241 -4.97 -13.33 -6.89
N LEU A 242 -5.72 -14.42 -6.94
CA LEU A 242 -6.48 -14.93 -5.80
C LEU A 242 -5.54 -15.37 -4.67
N LEU A 243 -4.46 -16.08 -5.01
CA LEU A 243 -3.45 -16.51 -4.05
C LEU A 243 -2.73 -15.28 -3.45
N THR A 244 -2.41 -14.28 -4.27
CA THR A 244 -1.85 -13.01 -3.80
C THR A 244 -2.72 -12.35 -2.74
N TYR A 245 -4.03 -12.21 -2.98
CA TYR A 245 -4.93 -11.64 -1.96
C TYR A 245 -5.02 -12.50 -0.71
N THR A 246 -5.05 -13.82 -0.86
CA THR A 246 -5.12 -14.75 0.28
C THR A 246 -3.87 -14.62 1.16
N ILE A 247 -2.67 -14.68 0.57
CA ILE A 247 -1.39 -14.52 1.26
C ILE A 247 -1.31 -13.13 1.92
N ALA A 248 -1.69 -12.08 1.19
CA ALA A 248 -1.70 -10.71 1.68
C ALA A 248 -2.58 -10.52 2.92
N LEU A 249 -3.76 -11.14 2.94
CA LEU A 249 -4.66 -11.09 4.10
C LEU A 249 -4.13 -11.88 5.27
N ILE A 250 -3.61 -13.10 5.04
CA ILE A 250 -3.01 -13.92 6.10
C ILE A 250 -1.85 -13.17 6.77
N GLY A 251 -0.95 -12.58 5.97
CA GLY A 251 0.17 -11.78 6.49
C GLY A 251 -0.28 -10.52 7.23
N THR A 252 -1.30 -9.85 6.72
CA THR A 252 -1.89 -8.67 7.37
C THR A 252 -2.46 -9.03 8.74
N PHE A 253 -3.27 -10.09 8.84
CA PHE A 253 -3.85 -10.50 10.13
C PHE A 253 -2.82 -11.05 11.09
N GLY A 254 -1.84 -11.80 10.60
CA GLY A 254 -0.71 -12.24 11.41
C GLY A 254 0.04 -11.04 12.00
N THR A 255 0.29 -10.01 11.19
CA THR A 255 0.93 -8.76 11.63
C THR A 255 0.09 -8.02 12.67
N ILE A 256 -1.23 -7.94 12.51
CA ILE A 256 -2.13 -7.31 13.49
C ILE A 256 -2.06 -8.05 14.83
N CYS A 257 -2.07 -9.38 14.81
CA CYS A 257 -1.96 -10.20 16.01
C CYS A 257 -0.63 -10.01 16.74
N ILE A 258 0.49 -9.97 16.03
CA ILE A 258 1.81 -9.70 16.61
C ILE A 258 1.87 -8.28 17.15
N ALA A 259 1.39 -7.30 16.38
CA ALA A 259 1.40 -5.90 16.74
C ALA A 259 0.67 -5.60 18.05
N ASP A 260 -0.47 -6.23 18.27
CA ASP A 260 -1.26 -6.03 19.49
C ASP A 260 -0.48 -6.44 20.75
N ASN A 261 0.44 -7.41 20.64
CA ASN A 261 1.29 -7.89 21.74
C ASN A 261 2.56 -7.05 21.96
N LEU A 262 2.90 -6.13 21.05
CA LEU A 262 4.05 -5.26 21.27
C LEU A 262 3.82 -4.29 22.45
N PRO A 263 4.87 -3.91 23.18
CA PRO A 263 4.77 -2.93 24.27
C PRO A 263 4.28 -1.57 23.75
N ASN A 264 3.66 -0.78 24.64
CA ASN A 264 3.21 0.57 24.35
C ASN A 264 4.36 1.58 24.44
N VAL A 265 5.39 1.40 23.63
CA VAL A 265 6.55 2.29 23.60
C VAL A 265 6.22 3.56 22.81
N LYS A 266 6.49 4.73 23.37
CA LYS A 266 6.17 6.02 22.76
C LYS A 266 6.72 6.15 21.33
N HIS A 267 7.95 5.70 21.08
CA HIS A 267 8.57 5.76 19.74
C HIS A 267 7.85 4.90 18.71
N ILE A 268 7.44 3.68 19.06
CA ILE A 268 6.65 2.78 18.17
C ILE A 268 5.35 3.48 17.79
N LEU A 269 4.66 4.06 18.78
CA LEU A 269 3.38 4.73 18.56
C LEU A 269 3.51 6.01 17.72
N THR A 270 4.63 6.72 17.86
CA THR A 270 4.88 7.95 17.08
C THR A 270 5.15 7.61 15.63
N ILE A 271 6.04 6.67 15.35
CA ILE A 271 6.37 6.25 13.97
C ILE A 271 5.12 5.68 13.26
N GLY A 272 4.38 4.78 13.90
CA GLY A 272 3.15 4.23 13.33
C GLY A 272 2.04 5.27 13.15
N GLY A 273 1.99 6.30 13.99
CA GLY A 273 0.99 7.37 13.93
C GLY A 273 1.23 8.43 12.87
N VAL A 274 2.49 8.63 12.44
CA VAL A 274 2.84 9.62 11.39
C VAL A 274 2.32 9.21 10.01
N VAL A 275 2.02 7.93 9.81
CA VAL A 275 1.49 7.40 8.53
C VAL A 275 -0.04 7.59 8.40
N GLN A 276 -0.67 8.29 9.32
CA GLN A 276 -2.08 8.71 9.22
C GLN A 276 -2.18 10.08 8.56
#